data_878428c2b0a4c0ca1fd605e47c307353
#
_entry.id   878428c2b0a4c0ca1fd605e47c307353
#
_cell.length_a   1.000
_cell.length_b   1.000
_cell.length_c   1.000
_cell.angle_alpha   90.00
_cell.angle_beta   90.00
_cell.angle_gamma   90.00
#
_symmetry.space_group_name_H-M   'P 1'
#
loop_
_entity.id
_entity.type
_entity.pdbx_description
1 polymer ?
#
loop_
_entity_poly.entity_id
_entity_poly.type
_entity_poly.pdbx_seq_one_letter_code
_entity_poly.pdbx_strand_id
1 'polypeptide(L)'
;MIVTVSPNIALDRVRVVRGFQPGKQSRALFEFLQPGGSGVHASSVIQALGGETIALGLLGGHAGKLWKGEANRRNLRNEMVPFAGETRESFCLVDLDLGSVVESVVEGFRATPGMKTTLLDRLQKYLPGAKLLILSGSLPEGLPVSTYAEMISLAKQHSVPVLADIHSEPLQEAIPCRPWLLKPNLYEFHDLIGHPTQDLMERVIASETFCRETGINLALSMSGEGLLLTTRKGQWLLTPPSIPMHLPEGSGQNVIGCGDALVGALAYEYCLTGNILDAAKLGLAAAHFNLSTFGVPEIDGGKVRDLVQYVQVQRLRESN
;
A
#
# COMPACT_ATOMS: atom_id res chain seq x y z
N MET A 1 9.71 15.42 1.54
CA MET A 1 8.27 15.03 1.53
C MET A 1 8.08 13.83 0.61
N ILE A 2 7.21 12.89 0.95
CA ILE A 2 6.77 11.78 0.10
C ILE A 2 5.38 12.11 -0.44
N VAL A 3 5.17 11.96 -1.75
CA VAL A 3 3.85 12.15 -2.37
C VAL A 3 3.22 10.78 -2.56
N THR A 4 1.94 10.61 -2.19
CA THR A 4 1.19 9.39 -2.47
C THR A 4 0.00 9.70 -3.36
N VAL A 5 -0.31 8.82 -4.30
CA VAL A 5 -1.48 8.95 -5.19
C VAL A 5 -2.29 7.69 -5.16
N SER A 6 -3.57 7.83 -4.83
CA SER A 6 -4.61 6.82 -4.95
C SER A 6 -5.80 7.41 -5.69
N PRO A 7 -5.99 7.15 -6.99
CA PRO A 7 -7.10 7.73 -7.74
C PRO A 7 -8.48 7.29 -7.23
N ASN A 8 -8.61 6.06 -6.74
CA ASN A 8 -9.87 5.45 -6.30
C ASN A 8 -9.91 5.26 -4.77
N ILE A 9 -9.86 6.39 -4.03
CA ILE A 9 -9.94 6.36 -2.58
C ILE A 9 -11.30 5.87 -2.07
N ALA A 10 -11.37 5.49 -0.79
CA ALA A 10 -12.57 5.04 -0.13
C ALA A 10 -12.74 5.70 1.25
N LEU A 11 -13.96 5.75 1.76
CA LEU A 11 -14.22 5.92 3.18
C LEU A 11 -14.29 4.52 3.80
N ASP A 12 -13.32 4.18 4.65
CA ASP A 12 -13.32 2.87 5.32
C ASP A 12 -14.17 2.91 6.58
N ARG A 13 -15.12 2.00 6.64
CA ARG A 13 -16.03 1.79 7.77
C ARG A 13 -15.70 0.48 8.44
N VAL A 14 -15.17 0.54 9.65
CA VAL A 14 -14.78 -0.65 10.42
C VAL A 14 -15.79 -0.88 11.52
N ARG A 15 -16.35 -2.10 11.58
CA ARG A 15 -17.20 -2.57 12.66
C ARG A 15 -16.54 -3.72 13.38
N VAL A 16 -16.54 -3.66 14.69
CA VAL A 16 -16.07 -4.74 15.56
C VAL A 16 -17.25 -5.41 16.23
N VAL A 17 -17.36 -6.72 16.09
CA VAL A 17 -18.46 -7.55 16.62
C VAL A 17 -17.90 -8.74 17.41
N ARG A 18 -18.81 -9.48 18.09
CA ARG A 18 -18.52 -10.81 18.63
C ARG A 18 -19.54 -11.82 18.09
N GLY A 19 -19.04 -12.98 17.67
CA GLY A 19 -19.84 -14.13 17.28
C GLY A 19 -20.79 -13.85 16.11
N PHE A 20 -20.28 -13.24 15.02
CA PHE A 20 -21.05 -13.03 13.81
C PHE A 20 -21.56 -14.34 13.23
N GLN A 21 -22.84 -14.40 12.93
CA GLN A 21 -23.48 -15.56 12.31
C GLN A 21 -24.31 -15.13 11.10
N PRO A 22 -24.05 -15.70 9.91
CA PRO A 22 -24.88 -15.45 8.75
C PRO A 22 -26.37 -15.70 9.04
N GLY A 23 -27.24 -14.80 8.58
CA GLY A 23 -28.69 -14.89 8.81
C GLY A 23 -29.18 -14.43 10.17
N LYS A 24 -28.30 -13.98 11.07
CA LYS A 24 -28.69 -13.42 12.38
C LYS A 24 -28.27 -11.95 12.48
N GLN A 25 -29.02 -11.20 13.29
CA GLN A 25 -28.67 -9.84 13.67
C GLN A 25 -27.45 -9.85 14.59
N SER A 26 -26.40 -9.12 14.25
CA SER A 26 -25.25 -8.86 15.10
C SER A 26 -25.22 -7.39 15.52
N ARG A 27 -24.83 -7.12 16.77
CA ARG A 27 -24.62 -5.76 17.28
C ARG A 27 -23.12 -5.46 17.32
N ALA A 28 -22.73 -4.35 16.71
CA ALA A 28 -21.35 -3.87 16.81
C ALA A 28 -21.04 -3.42 18.25
N LEU A 29 -19.87 -3.79 18.73
CA LEU A 29 -19.31 -3.27 19.99
C LEU A 29 -18.92 -1.79 19.79
N PHE A 30 -18.30 -1.49 18.68
CA PHE A 30 -17.99 -0.13 18.23
C PHE A 30 -17.84 -0.07 16.71
N GLU A 31 -17.94 1.14 16.19
CA GLU A 31 -17.73 1.45 14.79
C GLU A 31 -16.85 2.70 14.70
N PHE A 32 -15.99 2.74 13.70
CA PHE A 32 -15.23 3.94 13.38
C PHE A 32 -15.02 4.10 11.86
N LEU A 33 -14.74 5.33 11.46
CA LEU A 33 -14.46 5.69 10.09
C LEU A 33 -12.97 6.06 9.95
N GLN A 34 -12.41 5.72 8.80
CA GLN A 34 -11.02 6.06 8.47
C GLN A 34 -10.92 6.58 7.03
N PRO A 35 -9.99 7.51 6.75
CA PRO A 35 -9.66 7.86 5.38
C PRO A 35 -9.00 6.68 4.69
N GLY A 36 -9.68 6.12 3.70
CA GLY A 36 -9.24 4.93 2.98
C GLY A 36 -8.62 5.21 1.61
N GLY A 37 -8.02 4.16 1.06
CA GLY A 37 -7.26 4.12 -0.17
C GLY A 37 -5.79 3.80 0.09
N SER A 38 -5.22 2.86 -0.67
CA SER A 38 -3.89 2.29 -0.38
C SER A 38 -2.78 3.33 -0.23
N GLY A 39 -2.72 4.34 -1.11
CA GLY A 39 -1.75 5.44 -0.97
C GLY A 39 -2.05 6.37 0.22
N VAL A 40 -3.32 6.48 0.65
CA VAL A 40 -3.72 7.22 1.86
C VAL A 40 -3.27 6.46 3.10
N HIS A 41 -3.44 5.14 3.13
CA HIS A 41 -2.93 4.28 4.19
C HIS A 41 -1.41 4.36 4.29
N ALA A 42 -0.70 4.30 3.16
CA ALA A 42 0.75 4.50 3.13
C ALA A 42 1.15 5.88 3.70
N SER A 43 0.39 6.95 3.38
CA SER A 43 0.61 8.28 3.97
C SER A 43 0.42 8.29 5.49
N SER A 44 -0.62 7.60 6.00
CA SER A 44 -0.85 7.49 7.45
C SER A 44 0.30 6.80 8.16
N VAL A 45 0.86 5.74 7.55
CA VAL A 45 2.05 5.02 8.06
C VAL A 45 3.29 5.91 8.04
N ILE A 46 3.54 6.65 6.95
CA ILE A 46 4.65 7.60 6.84
C ILE A 46 4.55 8.66 7.95
N GLN A 47 3.36 9.21 8.17
CA GLN A 47 3.10 10.20 9.23
C GLN A 47 3.33 9.61 10.62
N ALA A 48 2.87 8.41 10.91
CA ALA A 48 3.07 7.72 12.19
C ALA A 48 4.56 7.45 12.49
N LEU A 49 5.37 7.26 11.45
CA LEU A 49 6.83 7.17 11.54
C LEU A 49 7.53 8.54 11.67
N GLY A 50 6.79 9.67 11.65
CA GLY A 50 7.33 11.02 11.72
C GLY A 50 7.77 11.59 10.38
N GLY A 51 7.36 10.99 9.26
CA GLY A 51 7.67 11.46 7.92
C GLY A 51 6.72 12.55 7.42
N GLU A 52 7.23 13.39 6.53
CA GLU A 52 6.41 14.38 5.82
C GLU A 52 5.83 13.77 4.54
N THR A 53 4.49 13.80 4.42
CA THR A 53 3.76 13.23 3.29
C THR A 53 2.60 14.11 2.86
N ILE A 54 2.12 13.90 1.63
CA ILE A 54 0.87 14.44 1.11
C ILE A 54 0.15 13.40 0.27
N ALA A 55 -1.14 13.18 0.54
CA ALA A 55 -1.98 12.26 -0.20
C ALA A 55 -2.78 12.99 -1.29
N LEU A 56 -2.77 12.44 -2.50
CA LEU A 56 -3.53 12.91 -3.66
C LEU A 56 -4.53 11.84 -4.09
N GLY A 57 -5.70 12.26 -4.54
CA GLY A 57 -6.74 11.36 -5.03
C GLY A 57 -7.97 12.10 -5.50
N LEU A 58 -9.05 11.37 -5.75
CA LEU A 58 -10.34 11.94 -6.18
C LEU A 58 -11.36 11.77 -5.05
N LEU A 59 -12.08 12.85 -4.71
CA LEU A 59 -12.97 12.87 -3.54
C LEU A 59 -14.30 13.59 -3.88
N GLY A 60 -15.43 12.95 -3.61
CA GLY A 60 -16.75 13.52 -3.90
C GLY A 60 -17.85 13.03 -2.96
N GLY A 61 -18.97 13.75 -2.97
CA GLY A 61 -20.20 13.37 -2.30
C GLY A 61 -20.19 13.45 -0.77
N HIS A 62 -21.11 12.71 -0.15
CA HIS A 62 -21.27 12.70 1.31
C HIS A 62 -20.15 11.92 2.00
N ALA A 63 -19.83 10.73 1.51
CA ALA A 63 -18.71 9.94 2.02
C ALA A 63 -17.38 10.70 1.88
N GLY A 64 -17.21 11.47 0.80
CA GLY A 64 -16.05 12.35 0.64
C GLY A 64 -15.94 13.45 1.71
N LYS A 65 -17.08 14.02 2.15
CA LYS A 65 -17.09 15.01 3.26
C LYS A 65 -16.70 14.35 4.58
N LEU A 66 -17.21 13.15 4.86
CA LEU A 66 -16.84 12.36 6.05
C LEU A 66 -15.36 12.02 6.01
N TRP A 67 -14.87 11.53 4.87
CA TRP A 67 -13.44 11.24 4.64
C TRP A 67 -12.56 12.46 4.98
N LYS A 68 -12.95 13.63 4.47
CA LYS A 68 -12.20 14.90 4.72
C LYS A 68 -12.20 15.26 6.20
N GLY A 69 -13.32 15.08 6.89
CA GLY A 69 -13.43 15.28 8.34
C GLY A 69 -12.47 14.36 9.12
N GLU A 70 -12.43 13.07 8.75
CA GLU A 70 -11.53 12.10 9.36
C GLU A 70 -10.05 12.41 9.08
N ALA A 71 -9.71 12.77 7.83
CA ALA A 71 -8.36 13.17 7.46
C ALA A 71 -7.89 14.40 8.25
N ASN A 72 -8.77 15.39 8.44
CA ASN A 72 -8.46 16.57 9.25
C ASN A 72 -8.26 16.24 10.73
N ARG A 73 -9.08 15.36 11.32
CA ARG A 73 -8.90 14.91 12.72
C ARG A 73 -7.57 14.20 12.96
N ARG A 74 -7.07 13.49 11.94
CA ARG A 74 -5.79 12.77 11.95
C ARG A 74 -4.61 13.64 11.51
N ASN A 75 -4.84 14.92 11.19
CA ASN A 75 -3.84 15.82 10.61
C ASN A 75 -3.19 15.26 9.33
N LEU A 76 -3.89 14.44 8.57
CA LEU A 76 -3.40 13.85 7.34
C LEU A 76 -3.42 14.90 6.22
N ARG A 77 -2.23 15.35 5.83
CA ARG A 77 -2.08 16.31 4.73
C ARG A 77 -2.54 15.68 3.41
N ASN A 78 -3.45 16.37 2.74
CA ASN A 78 -4.02 15.86 1.50
C ASN A 78 -4.43 16.99 0.56
N GLU A 79 -4.43 16.70 -0.74
CA GLU A 79 -4.86 17.61 -1.79
C GLU A 79 -5.76 16.85 -2.78
N MET A 80 -7.01 16.61 -2.36
CA MET A 80 -7.97 15.84 -3.15
C MET A 80 -8.59 16.66 -4.26
N VAL A 81 -8.75 16.06 -5.45
CA VAL A 81 -9.50 16.64 -6.57
C VAL A 81 -10.98 16.37 -6.34
N PRO A 82 -11.82 17.42 -6.22
CA PRO A 82 -13.25 17.24 -6.03
C PRO A 82 -13.93 16.76 -7.32
N PHE A 83 -14.93 15.88 -7.20
CA PHE A 83 -15.77 15.49 -8.32
C PHE A 83 -17.25 15.44 -7.97
N ALA A 84 -18.11 15.59 -8.99
CA ALA A 84 -19.56 15.48 -8.85
C ALA A 84 -19.96 13.99 -8.89
N GLY A 85 -20.04 13.36 -7.73
CA GLY A 85 -20.36 11.97 -7.53
C GLY A 85 -20.05 11.54 -6.10
N GLU A 86 -20.09 10.26 -5.81
CA GLU A 86 -19.92 9.72 -4.47
C GLU A 86 -18.58 8.96 -4.34
N THR A 87 -17.80 9.25 -3.33
CA THR A 87 -16.65 8.44 -2.93
C THR A 87 -17.17 7.09 -2.43
N ARG A 88 -16.55 6.00 -2.86
CA ARG A 88 -16.92 4.65 -2.41
C ARG A 88 -16.69 4.46 -0.92
N GLU A 89 -17.47 3.57 -0.31
CA GLU A 89 -17.20 3.09 1.04
C GLU A 89 -16.62 1.66 0.97
N SER A 90 -15.61 1.38 1.77
CA SER A 90 -15.15 0.04 2.10
C SER A 90 -15.74 -0.34 3.46
N PHE A 91 -16.19 -1.58 3.60
CA PHE A 91 -16.75 -2.08 4.85
C PHE A 91 -15.88 -3.22 5.38
N CYS A 92 -15.36 -3.05 6.59
CA CYS A 92 -14.58 -4.06 7.28
C CYS A 92 -15.34 -4.55 8.52
N LEU A 93 -15.57 -5.85 8.62
CA LEU A 93 -16.15 -6.51 9.78
C LEU A 93 -15.08 -7.33 10.49
N VAL A 94 -14.78 -6.97 11.74
CA VAL A 94 -13.84 -7.69 12.60
C VAL A 94 -14.63 -8.48 13.64
N ASP A 95 -14.51 -9.79 13.63
CA ASP A 95 -15.14 -10.65 14.62
C ASP A 95 -14.13 -11.15 15.66
N LEU A 96 -14.27 -10.69 16.90
CA LEU A 96 -13.34 -11.00 17.98
C LEU A 96 -13.43 -12.46 18.44
N ASP A 97 -14.59 -13.11 18.35
CA ASP A 97 -14.76 -14.49 18.81
C ASP A 97 -14.27 -15.50 17.76
N LEU A 98 -14.41 -15.16 16.48
CA LEU A 98 -13.93 -15.99 15.38
C LEU A 98 -12.48 -15.70 14.99
N GLY A 99 -11.92 -14.58 15.46
CA GLY A 99 -10.61 -14.11 15.04
C GLY A 99 -10.52 -13.86 13.52
N SER A 100 -11.62 -13.43 12.92
CA SER A 100 -11.74 -13.25 11.47
C SER A 100 -12.01 -11.81 11.09
N VAL A 101 -11.50 -11.43 9.92
CA VAL A 101 -11.73 -10.11 9.32
C VAL A 101 -12.31 -10.32 7.93
N VAL A 102 -13.43 -9.66 7.64
CA VAL A 102 -14.07 -9.67 6.32
C VAL A 102 -14.10 -8.25 5.80
N GLU A 103 -13.56 -8.07 4.60
CA GLU A 103 -13.63 -6.81 3.89
C GLU A 103 -14.58 -6.93 2.69
N SER A 104 -15.42 -5.91 2.51
CA SER A 104 -16.28 -5.76 1.32
C SER A 104 -15.96 -4.41 0.69
N VAL A 105 -15.52 -4.44 -0.54
CA VAL A 105 -15.19 -3.26 -1.34
C VAL A 105 -16.14 -3.14 -2.53
N VAL A 106 -16.39 -1.92 -2.97
CA VAL A 106 -17.09 -1.63 -4.22
C VAL A 106 -16.13 -0.99 -5.21
N GLU A 107 -16.41 -1.13 -6.51
CA GLU A 107 -15.52 -0.65 -7.58
C GLU A 107 -15.29 0.86 -7.53
N GLY A 108 -16.30 1.62 -7.09
CA GLY A 108 -16.22 3.06 -6.95
C GLY A 108 -17.05 3.79 -8.02
N PHE A 109 -16.65 5.03 -8.30
CA PHE A 109 -17.34 5.93 -9.23
C PHE A 109 -16.74 5.83 -10.64
N ARG A 110 -17.48 6.36 -11.60
CA ARG A 110 -16.99 6.53 -12.98
C ARG A 110 -16.32 7.90 -13.12
N ALA A 111 -15.03 7.88 -13.41
CA ALA A 111 -14.25 9.10 -13.62
C ALA A 111 -14.44 9.69 -15.03
N THR A 112 -14.20 10.98 -15.16
CA THR A 112 -14.17 11.69 -16.43
C THR A 112 -12.74 12.06 -16.82
N PRO A 113 -12.46 12.32 -18.13
CA PRO A 113 -11.12 12.73 -18.57
C PRO A 113 -10.60 13.98 -17.86
N GLY A 114 -11.48 14.95 -17.53
CA GLY A 114 -11.11 16.16 -16.79
C GLY A 114 -10.58 15.87 -15.38
N MET A 115 -11.06 14.81 -14.73
CA MET A 115 -10.54 14.39 -13.40
C MET A 115 -9.09 13.91 -13.50
N LYS A 116 -8.75 13.14 -14.56
CA LYS A 116 -7.36 12.72 -14.81
C LYS A 116 -6.45 13.94 -14.97
N THR A 117 -6.82 14.87 -15.85
CA THR A 117 -6.02 16.09 -16.09
C THR A 117 -5.78 16.85 -14.80
N THR A 118 -6.83 17.10 -14.02
CA THR A 118 -6.72 17.83 -12.75
C THR A 118 -5.85 17.07 -11.74
N LEU A 119 -5.91 15.73 -11.68
CA LEU A 119 -5.08 14.93 -10.79
C LEU A 119 -3.59 15.00 -11.19
N LEU A 120 -3.30 14.94 -12.50
CA LEU A 120 -1.94 15.12 -13.02
C LEU A 120 -1.38 16.52 -12.74
N ASP A 121 -2.18 17.56 -12.90
CA ASP A 121 -1.80 18.94 -12.57
C ASP A 121 -1.46 19.08 -11.07
N ARG A 122 -2.26 18.45 -10.21
CA ARG A 122 -1.98 18.40 -8.77
C ARG A 122 -0.69 17.67 -8.46
N LEU A 123 -0.47 16.52 -9.09
CA LEU A 123 0.77 15.78 -8.93
C LEU A 123 1.96 16.62 -9.37
N GLN A 124 1.89 17.24 -10.54
CA GLN A 124 2.97 18.09 -11.07
C GLN A 124 3.37 19.23 -10.13
N LYS A 125 2.42 19.80 -9.40
CA LYS A 125 2.68 20.86 -8.40
C LYS A 125 3.60 20.39 -7.27
N TYR A 126 3.52 19.11 -6.87
CA TYR A 126 4.25 18.58 -5.72
C TYR A 126 5.53 17.83 -6.06
N LEU A 127 5.72 17.43 -7.31
CA LEU A 127 6.90 16.68 -7.75
C LEU A 127 8.23 17.41 -7.52
N PRO A 128 8.36 18.74 -7.76
CA PRO A 128 9.65 19.44 -7.56
C PRO A 128 10.21 19.37 -6.13
N GLY A 129 9.35 19.13 -5.12
CA GLY A 129 9.77 19.00 -3.71
C GLY A 129 9.69 17.57 -3.19
N ALA A 130 9.35 16.59 -4.04
CA ALA A 130 9.18 15.22 -3.64
C ALA A 130 10.52 14.45 -3.61
N LYS A 131 10.72 13.65 -2.55
CA LYS A 131 11.83 12.70 -2.46
C LYS A 131 11.48 11.34 -3.09
N LEU A 132 10.19 11.00 -3.08
CA LEU A 132 9.65 9.76 -3.61
C LEU A 132 8.15 9.95 -3.91
N LEU A 133 7.68 9.29 -4.98
CA LEU A 133 6.27 9.16 -5.32
C LEU A 133 5.82 7.72 -5.08
N ILE A 134 4.72 7.54 -4.35
CA ILE A 134 4.01 6.27 -4.22
C ILE A 134 2.76 6.32 -5.11
N LEU A 135 2.62 5.35 -6.00
CA LEU A 135 1.40 5.10 -6.76
C LEU A 135 0.78 3.81 -6.24
N SER A 136 -0.44 3.86 -5.71
CA SER A 136 -1.03 2.68 -5.08
C SER A 136 -2.56 2.66 -5.20
N GLY A 137 -3.11 1.46 -5.33
CA GLY A 137 -4.54 1.19 -5.45
C GLY A 137 -5.03 1.06 -6.89
N SER A 138 -6.34 0.83 -7.03
CA SER A 138 -7.00 0.68 -8.34
C SER A 138 -7.26 2.02 -9.02
N LEU A 139 -7.46 1.99 -10.32
CA LEU A 139 -8.05 3.11 -11.06
C LEU A 139 -9.59 3.01 -11.01
N PRO A 140 -10.31 4.12 -10.81
CA PRO A 140 -11.76 4.11 -11.00
C PRO A 140 -12.11 3.90 -12.47
N GLU A 141 -13.27 3.34 -12.75
CA GLU A 141 -13.79 3.21 -14.11
C GLU A 141 -13.73 4.55 -14.86
N GLY A 142 -13.34 4.53 -16.13
CA GLY A 142 -13.25 5.71 -17.01
C GLY A 142 -11.90 6.43 -16.95
N LEU A 143 -11.00 6.15 -16.02
CA LEU A 143 -9.61 6.52 -16.18
C LEU A 143 -8.89 5.55 -17.13
N PRO A 144 -8.08 6.07 -18.08
CA PRO A 144 -7.27 5.22 -18.93
C PRO A 144 -6.30 4.35 -18.14
N VAL A 145 -6.09 3.12 -18.56
CA VAL A 145 -5.11 2.20 -17.93
C VAL A 145 -3.68 2.78 -17.93
N SER A 146 -3.36 3.66 -18.89
CA SER A 146 -2.08 4.40 -18.96
C SER A 146 -1.89 5.47 -17.90
N THR A 147 -2.91 5.75 -17.06
CA THR A 147 -2.86 6.86 -16.09
C THR A 147 -1.64 6.79 -15.18
N TYR A 148 -1.30 5.62 -14.65
CA TYR A 148 -0.12 5.44 -13.82
C TYR A 148 1.19 5.56 -14.61
N ALA A 149 1.23 5.08 -15.85
CA ALA A 149 2.39 5.26 -16.74
C ALA A 149 2.68 6.75 -17.02
N GLU A 150 1.62 7.55 -17.21
CA GLU A 150 1.74 9.00 -17.34
C GLU A 150 2.29 9.66 -16.07
N MET A 151 1.83 9.23 -14.87
CA MET A 151 2.34 9.72 -13.58
C MET A 151 3.83 9.36 -13.36
N ILE A 152 4.23 8.13 -13.74
CA ILE A 152 5.64 7.70 -13.66
C ILE A 152 6.50 8.54 -14.60
N SER A 153 6.02 8.77 -15.83
CA SER A 153 6.73 9.59 -16.81
C SER A 153 6.90 11.04 -16.33
N LEU A 154 5.85 11.58 -15.69
CA LEU A 154 5.90 12.91 -15.09
C LEU A 154 6.90 12.99 -13.92
N ALA A 155 6.90 12.01 -13.03
CA ALA A 155 7.86 11.93 -11.92
C ALA A 155 9.31 11.84 -12.40
N LYS A 156 9.57 11.11 -13.49
CA LYS A 156 10.90 11.02 -14.11
C LYS A 156 11.43 12.36 -14.63
N GLN A 157 10.56 13.23 -15.16
CA GLN A 157 10.96 14.58 -15.60
C GLN A 157 11.50 15.42 -14.44
N HIS A 158 11.09 15.09 -13.21
CA HIS A 158 11.54 15.72 -11.97
C HIS A 158 12.60 14.90 -11.22
N SER A 159 13.10 13.80 -11.81
CA SER A 159 14.06 12.88 -11.17
C SER A 159 13.54 12.29 -9.84
N VAL A 160 12.22 12.15 -9.68
CA VAL A 160 11.57 11.58 -8.49
C VAL A 160 11.42 10.07 -8.68
N PRO A 161 12.02 9.23 -7.81
CA PRO A 161 11.83 7.79 -7.86
C PRO A 161 10.37 7.43 -7.55
N VAL A 162 9.86 6.38 -8.24
CA VAL A 162 8.48 5.92 -8.06
C VAL A 162 8.46 4.52 -7.48
N LEU A 163 7.77 4.35 -6.35
CA LEU A 163 7.34 3.07 -5.82
C LEU A 163 5.92 2.82 -6.30
N ALA A 164 5.69 1.73 -7.02
CA ALA A 164 4.37 1.38 -7.53
C ALA A 164 3.84 0.09 -6.86
N ASP A 165 2.68 0.22 -6.24
CA ASP A 165 1.87 -0.84 -5.64
C ASP A 165 0.53 -0.88 -6.36
N ILE A 166 0.57 -1.28 -7.61
CA ILE A 166 -0.53 -1.28 -8.57
C ILE A 166 -0.62 -2.66 -9.22
N HIS A 167 -1.76 -3.00 -9.76
CA HIS A 167 -2.03 -4.35 -10.27
C HIS A 167 -2.73 -4.34 -11.63
N SER A 168 -2.86 -5.51 -12.25
CA SER A 168 -3.60 -5.75 -13.50
C SER A 168 -3.07 -4.94 -14.70
N GLU A 169 -3.92 -4.58 -15.64
CA GLU A 169 -3.53 -3.83 -16.85
C GLU A 169 -2.76 -2.53 -16.57
N PRO A 170 -3.12 -1.69 -15.57
CA PRO A 170 -2.34 -0.49 -15.23
C PRO A 170 -0.89 -0.78 -14.84
N LEU A 171 -0.60 -1.95 -14.24
CA LEU A 171 0.78 -2.36 -13.94
C LEU A 171 1.53 -2.70 -15.23
N GLN A 172 0.92 -3.42 -16.15
CA GLN A 172 1.54 -3.78 -17.44
C GLN A 172 1.90 -2.53 -18.24
N GLU A 173 1.02 -1.53 -18.28
CA GLU A 173 1.28 -0.22 -18.91
C GLU A 173 2.39 0.59 -18.19
N ALA A 174 2.56 0.38 -16.89
CA ALA A 174 3.56 1.09 -16.09
C ALA A 174 5.00 0.55 -16.26
N ILE A 175 5.18 -0.75 -16.59
CA ILE A 175 6.50 -1.40 -16.71
C ILE A 175 7.41 -0.70 -17.73
N PRO A 176 6.99 -0.36 -18.96
CA PRO A 176 7.83 0.35 -19.91
C PRO A 176 8.34 1.69 -19.40
N CYS A 177 7.60 2.31 -18.47
CA CYS A 177 7.99 3.54 -17.80
C CYS A 177 9.03 3.33 -16.71
N ARG A 178 9.39 2.09 -16.35
CA ARG A 178 10.44 1.71 -15.39
C ARG A 178 10.35 2.47 -14.08
N PRO A 179 9.33 2.23 -13.21
CA PRO A 179 9.35 2.73 -11.85
C PRO A 179 10.60 2.23 -11.12
N TRP A 180 11.01 2.91 -10.05
CA TRP A 180 12.18 2.53 -9.27
C TRP A 180 12.00 1.19 -8.56
N LEU A 181 10.79 0.93 -8.02
CA LEU A 181 10.44 -0.27 -7.28
C LEU A 181 8.98 -0.66 -7.54
N LEU A 182 8.75 -1.95 -7.77
CA LEU A 182 7.42 -2.57 -7.74
C LEU A 182 7.25 -3.40 -6.47
N LYS A 183 6.03 -3.40 -5.90
CA LYS A 183 5.66 -4.27 -4.77
C LYS A 183 4.45 -5.15 -5.14
N PRO A 184 4.59 -6.15 -5.95
CA PRO A 184 3.52 -7.12 -6.15
C PRO A 184 3.39 -8.08 -4.96
N ASN A 185 2.20 -8.63 -4.77
CA ASN A 185 2.01 -9.88 -4.05
C ASN A 185 2.26 -11.07 -5.00
N LEU A 186 2.17 -12.30 -4.47
CA LEU A 186 2.48 -13.50 -5.25
C LEU A 186 1.52 -13.70 -6.43
N TYR A 187 0.24 -13.37 -6.29
CA TYR A 187 -0.74 -13.48 -7.39
C TYR A 187 -0.46 -12.46 -8.49
N GLU A 188 -0.23 -11.20 -8.11
CA GLU A 188 0.12 -10.13 -9.04
C GLU A 188 1.44 -10.40 -9.75
N PHE A 189 2.40 -11.02 -9.05
CA PHE A 189 3.68 -11.41 -9.65
C PHE A 189 3.50 -12.53 -10.69
N HIS A 190 2.66 -13.53 -10.40
CA HIS A 190 2.34 -14.59 -11.37
C HIS A 190 1.67 -14.04 -12.63
N ASP A 191 0.73 -13.09 -12.46
CA ASP A 191 0.10 -12.38 -13.59
C ASP A 191 1.13 -11.58 -14.39
N LEU A 192 2.10 -10.98 -13.70
CA LEU A 192 3.15 -10.17 -14.30
C LEU A 192 4.13 -10.98 -15.17
N ILE A 193 4.53 -12.17 -14.69
CA ILE A 193 5.46 -13.06 -15.40
C ILE A 193 4.76 -14.08 -16.32
N GLY A 194 3.42 -14.16 -16.26
CA GLY A 194 2.58 -15.00 -17.11
C GLY A 194 2.51 -16.48 -16.73
N HIS A 195 3.06 -16.88 -15.59
CA HIS A 195 3.01 -18.26 -15.09
C HIS A 195 3.15 -18.34 -13.56
N PRO A 196 2.57 -19.36 -12.90
CA PRO A 196 2.79 -19.59 -11.47
C PRO A 196 4.22 -20.08 -11.17
N THR A 197 4.70 -19.78 -9.97
CA THR A 197 5.94 -20.33 -9.40
C THR A 197 5.61 -21.32 -8.28
N GLN A 198 6.29 -22.47 -8.24
CA GLN A 198 5.98 -23.56 -7.31
C GLN A 198 6.65 -23.38 -5.95
N ASP A 199 7.89 -22.89 -5.95
CA ASP A 199 8.72 -22.79 -4.75
C ASP A 199 9.52 -21.47 -4.69
N LEU A 200 10.26 -21.27 -3.61
CA LEU A 200 11.09 -20.09 -3.41
C LEU A 200 12.19 -19.96 -4.47
N MET A 201 12.78 -21.07 -4.93
CA MET A 201 13.87 -21.00 -5.89
C MET A 201 13.37 -20.53 -7.26
N GLU A 202 12.20 -20.98 -7.69
CA GLU A 202 11.57 -20.48 -8.92
C GLU A 202 11.23 -18.99 -8.81
N ARG A 203 10.71 -18.52 -7.64
CA ARG A 203 10.45 -17.11 -7.38
C ARG A 203 11.74 -16.28 -7.44
N VAL A 204 12.82 -16.76 -6.88
CA VAL A 204 14.15 -16.15 -6.92
C VAL A 204 14.64 -15.99 -8.36
N ILE A 205 14.57 -17.04 -9.18
CA ILE A 205 14.99 -17.03 -10.58
C ILE A 205 14.11 -16.08 -11.41
N ALA A 206 12.77 -16.17 -11.24
CA ALA A 206 11.82 -15.35 -11.99
C ALA A 206 11.97 -13.87 -11.64
N SER A 207 12.12 -13.52 -10.36
CA SER A 207 12.31 -12.14 -9.92
C SER A 207 13.66 -11.56 -10.37
N GLU A 208 14.74 -12.37 -10.41
CA GLU A 208 16.03 -11.96 -10.95
C GLU A 208 15.92 -11.66 -12.46
N THR A 209 15.28 -12.56 -13.19
CA THR A 209 15.05 -12.40 -14.63
C THR A 209 14.26 -11.12 -14.91
N PHE A 210 13.16 -10.91 -14.19
CA PHE A 210 12.36 -9.70 -14.30
C PHE A 210 13.19 -8.42 -14.04
N CYS A 211 13.94 -8.39 -12.94
CA CYS A 211 14.78 -7.23 -12.60
C CYS A 211 15.88 -6.97 -13.63
N ARG A 212 16.50 -8.03 -14.19
CA ARG A 212 17.52 -7.92 -15.21
C ARG A 212 16.97 -7.35 -16.53
N GLU A 213 15.80 -7.83 -16.95
CA GLU A 213 15.20 -7.43 -18.24
C GLU A 213 14.58 -6.04 -18.18
N THR A 214 13.92 -5.69 -17.09
CA THR A 214 13.21 -4.41 -16.96
C THR A 214 14.06 -3.31 -16.35
N GLY A 215 15.04 -3.68 -15.52
CA GLY A 215 15.82 -2.75 -14.70
C GLY A 215 15.07 -2.23 -13.48
N ILE A 216 13.92 -2.82 -13.12
CA ILE A 216 13.06 -2.42 -12.02
C ILE A 216 13.40 -3.28 -10.79
N ASN A 217 13.55 -2.66 -9.60
CA ASN A 217 13.66 -3.41 -8.36
C ASN A 217 12.31 -4.03 -7.99
N LEU A 218 12.33 -5.17 -7.30
CA LEU A 218 11.14 -5.90 -6.93
C LEU A 218 11.13 -6.19 -5.41
N ALA A 219 10.01 -5.88 -4.76
CA ALA A 219 9.70 -6.25 -3.38
C ALA A 219 8.48 -7.18 -3.40
N LEU A 220 8.71 -8.49 -3.67
CA LEU A 220 7.65 -9.48 -3.76
C LEU A 220 7.18 -9.91 -2.36
N SER A 221 5.94 -9.55 -2.01
CA SER A 221 5.33 -9.97 -0.75
C SER A 221 4.72 -11.36 -0.87
N MET A 222 5.06 -12.26 0.08
CA MET A 222 4.70 -13.67 0.08
C MET A 222 3.94 -14.08 1.35
N SER A 223 3.10 -13.17 1.86
CA SER A 223 2.34 -13.38 3.10
C SER A 223 3.24 -13.80 4.28
N GLY A 224 2.90 -14.88 5.00
CA GLY A 224 3.70 -15.39 6.12
C GLY A 224 5.12 -15.86 5.77
N GLU A 225 5.42 -16.13 4.49
CA GLU A 225 6.77 -16.47 4.03
C GLU A 225 7.71 -15.24 4.00
N GLY A 226 7.15 -14.02 4.06
CA GLY A 226 7.91 -12.78 4.15
C GLY A 226 8.00 -11.99 2.85
N LEU A 227 9.16 -11.41 2.58
CA LEU A 227 9.43 -10.50 1.47
C LEU A 227 10.68 -10.93 0.71
N LEU A 228 10.56 -11.19 -0.59
CA LEU A 228 11.70 -11.37 -1.47
C LEU A 228 12.06 -10.03 -2.12
N LEU A 229 13.17 -9.44 -1.68
CA LEU A 229 13.71 -8.21 -2.25
C LEU A 229 14.72 -8.55 -3.34
N THR A 230 14.47 -8.13 -4.57
CA THR A 230 15.37 -8.32 -5.71
C THR A 230 15.77 -6.98 -6.30
N THR A 231 17.07 -6.76 -6.40
CA THR A 231 17.66 -5.54 -6.96
C THR A 231 18.86 -5.89 -7.85
N ARG A 232 19.40 -4.90 -8.55
CA ARG A 232 20.68 -5.08 -9.28
C ARG A 232 21.87 -5.39 -8.36
N LYS A 233 21.77 -5.19 -7.04
CA LYS A 233 22.86 -5.44 -6.08
C LYS A 233 22.78 -6.82 -5.42
N GLY A 234 21.72 -7.56 -5.65
CA GLY A 234 21.48 -8.88 -5.09
C GLY A 234 20.05 -9.15 -4.71
N GLN A 235 19.85 -10.30 -4.09
CA GLN A 235 18.55 -10.79 -3.64
C GLN A 235 18.60 -11.17 -2.17
N TRP A 236 17.54 -10.81 -1.45
CA TRP A 236 17.39 -11.09 -0.03
C TRP A 236 15.99 -11.62 0.26
N LEU A 237 15.92 -12.66 1.06
CA LEU A 237 14.69 -13.09 1.72
C LEU A 237 14.65 -12.44 3.10
N LEU A 238 13.60 -11.67 3.36
CA LEU A 238 13.30 -11.10 4.65
C LEU A 238 12.13 -11.87 5.26
N THR A 239 12.33 -12.43 6.46
CA THR A 239 11.29 -13.16 7.20
C THR A 239 10.75 -12.27 8.31
N PRO A 240 9.40 -12.20 8.49
CA PRO A 240 8.79 -11.37 9.52
C PRO A 240 9.24 -11.80 10.92
N PRO A 241 9.12 -10.91 11.92
CA PRO A 241 9.40 -11.25 13.32
C PRO A 241 8.63 -12.49 13.78
N SER A 242 9.30 -13.41 14.44
CA SER A 242 8.67 -14.61 15.04
C SER A 242 8.10 -14.33 16.44
N ILE A 243 7.94 -13.06 16.81
CA ILE A 243 7.44 -12.66 18.12
C ILE A 243 5.92 -12.72 18.11
N PRO A 244 5.29 -13.31 19.16
CA PRO A 244 3.85 -13.27 19.30
C PRO A 244 3.36 -11.81 19.35
N MET A 245 2.46 -11.46 18.47
CA MET A 245 1.79 -10.16 18.52
C MET A 245 0.81 -10.15 19.69
N HIS A 246 0.80 -9.06 20.45
CA HIS A 246 -0.29 -8.80 21.40
C HIS A 246 -1.53 -8.40 20.57
N LEU A 247 -2.24 -9.43 20.10
CA LEU A 247 -3.53 -9.20 19.44
C LEU A 247 -4.52 -8.68 20.47
N PRO A 248 -5.43 -7.76 20.11
CA PRO A 248 -6.54 -7.41 20.95
C PRO A 248 -7.31 -8.67 21.36
N GLU A 249 -7.74 -8.74 22.62
CA GLU A 249 -8.35 -9.95 23.20
C GLU A 249 -9.50 -10.46 22.32
N GLY A 250 -9.39 -11.71 21.87
CA GLY A 250 -10.36 -12.36 20.98
C GLY A 250 -10.21 -12.01 19.49
N SER A 251 -9.27 -11.14 19.08
CA SER A 251 -9.07 -10.84 17.66
C SER A 251 -8.09 -11.82 17.00
N GLY A 252 -8.36 -12.15 15.73
CA GLY A 252 -7.38 -12.78 14.84
C GLY A 252 -6.42 -11.76 14.23
N GLN A 253 -5.51 -12.24 13.39
CA GLN A 253 -4.59 -11.38 12.66
C GLN A 253 -5.31 -10.57 11.59
N ASN A 254 -5.10 -9.26 11.59
CA ASN A 254 -5.62 -8.38 10.56
C ASN A 254 -4.65 -8.30 9.37
N VAL A 255 -4.98 -8.96 8.29
CA VAL A 255 -4.18 -8.94 7.05
C VAL A 255 -4.47 -7.73 6.16
N ILE A 256 -5.57 -7.00 6.42
CA ILE A 256 -5.98 -5.83 5.62
C ILE A 256 -4.99 -4.69 5.88
N GLY A 257 -4.50 -4.07 4.80
CA GLY A 257 -3.57 -2.95 4.87
C GLY A 257 -2.11 -3.31 5.19
N CYS A 258 -1.76 -4.61 5.36
CA CYS A 258 -0.36 -5.01 5.53
C CYS A 258 0.53 -4.58 4.36
N GLY A 259 0.02 -4.65 3.12
CA GLY A 259 0.70 -4.15 1.93
C GLY A 259 0.97 -2.66 1.99
N ASP A 260 -0.04 -1.88 2.40
CA ASP A 260 0.05 -0.42 2.52
C ASP A 260 1.01 -0.01 3.64
N ALA A 261 1.00 -0.76 4.76
CA ALA A 261 1.94 -0.55 5.87
C ALA A 261 3.39 -0.80 5.42
N LEU A 262 3.62 -1.89 4.68
CA LEU A 262 4.93 -2.20 4.08
C LEU A 262 5.39 -1.07 3.16
N VAL A 263 4.55 -0.63 2.24
CA VAL A 263 4.85 0.43 1.26
C VAL A 263 5.18 1.74 1.95
N GLY A 264 4.35 2.18 2.90
CA GLY A 264 4.55 3.44 3.61
C GLY A 264 5.85 3.46 4.41
N ALA A 265 6.13 2.40 5.17
CA ALA A 265 7.33 2.31 5.99
C ALA A 265 8.60 2.12 5.15
N LEU A 266 8.55 1.31 4.08
CA LEU A 266 9.65 1.16 3.13
C LEU A 266 10.00 2.52 2.48
N ALA A 267 9.02 3.24 1.99
CA ALA A 267 9.22 4.54 1.37
C ALA A 267 9.81 5.57 2.35
N TYR A 268 9.33 5.58 3.59
CA TYR A 268 9.84 6.45 4.64
C TYR A 268 11.32 6.21 4.90
N GLU A 269 11.70 4.96 5.19
CA GLU A 269 13.08 4.61 5.55
C GLU A 269 14.04 4.81 4.38
N TYR A 270 13.61 4.47 3.15
CA TYR A 270 14.41 4.73 1.97
C TYR A 270 14.72 6.21 1.77
N CYS A 271 13.74 7.09 2.01
CA CYS A 271 13.95 8.54 1.92
C CYS A 271 14.88 9.10 3.00
N LEU A 272 15.08 8.39 4.11
CA LEU A 272 16.01 8.75 5.17
C LEU A 272 17.43 8.24 4.91
N THR A 273 17.56 6.97 4.55
CA THR A 273 18.85 6.25 4.55
C THR A 273 19.43 6.02 3.14
N GLY A 274 18.57 6.03 2.11
CA GLY A 274 18.95 5.59 0.76
C GLY A 274 19.23 4.08 0.64
N ASN A 275 19.04 3.31 1.73
CA ASN A 275 19.29 1.88 1.79
C ASN A 275 18.00 1.09 1.62
N ILE A 276 17.83 0.43 0.47
CA ILE A 276 16.60 -0.34 0.16
C ILE A 276 16.43 -1.58 1.06
N LEU A 277 17.52 -2.19 1.56
CA LEU A 277 17.43 -3.34 2.45
C LEU A 277 16.93 -2.94 3.84
N ASP A 278 17.43 -1.84 4.40
CA ASP A 278 16.94 -1.32 5.69
C ASP A 278 15.50 -0.83 5.55
N ALA A 279 15.18 -0.21 4.41
CA ALA A 279 13.81 0.17 4.06
C ALA A 279 12.86 -1.04 4.00
N ALA A 280 13.28 -2.15 3.40
CA ALA A 280 12.49 -3.38 3.34
C ALA A 280 12.29 -4.01 4.73
N LYS A 281 13.30 -3.93 5.63
CA LYS A 281 13.16 -4.39 7.02
C LYS A 281 12.09 -3.60 7.77
N LEU A 282 12.14 -2.27 7.71
CA LEU A 282 11.14 -1.42 8.36
C LEU A 282 9.76 -1.66 7.76
N GLY A 283 9.66 -1.81 6.42
CA GLY A 283 8.42 -2.16 5.72
C GLY A 283 7.80 -3.46 6.23
N LEU A 284 8.62 -4.52 6.35
CA LEU A 284 8.14 -5.82 6.83
C LEU A 284 7.74 -5.78 8.32
N ALA A 285 8.49 -5.03 9.14
CA ALA A 285 8.14 -4.80 10.54
C ALA A 285 6.80 -4.05 10.69
N ALA A 286 6.54 -3.06 9.85
CA ALA A 286 5.26 -2.34 9.83
C ALA A 286 4.09 -3.23 9.38
N ALA A 287 4.29 -4.04 8.34
CA ALA A 287 3.29 -5.02 7.90
C ALA A 287 2.99 -6.04 9.02
N HIS A 288 4.02 -6.52 9.71
CA HIS A 288 3.85 -7.41 10.86
C HIS A 288 3.08 -6.74 12.01
N PHE A 289 3.42 -5.50 12.35
CA PHE A 289 2.70 -4.74 13.38
C PHE A 289 1.22 -4.56 13.02
N ASN A 290 0.91 -4.33 11.75
CA ASN A 290 -0.47 -4.16 11.28
C ASN A 290 -1.38 -5.37 11.58
N LEU A 291 -0.82 -6.58 11.66
CA LEU A 291 -1.58 -7.79 12.03
C LEU A 291 -2.28 -7.66 13.41
N SER A 292 -1.82 -6.75 14.28
CA SER A 292 -2.38 -6.48 15.60
C SER A 292 -3.36 -5.31 15.66
N THR A 293 -3.69 -4.71 14.52
CA THR A 293 -4.60 -3.55 14.44
C THR A 293 -6.00 -3.98 14.01
N PHE A 294 -6.97 -3.07 14.07
CA PHE A 294 -8.31 -3.27 13.51
C PHE A 294 -8.45 -2.48 12.21
N GLY A 295 -8.80 -3.15 11.11
CA GLY A 295 -9.05 -2.50 9.82
C GLY A 295 -7.76 -2.03 9.13
N VAL A 296 -7.72 -0.77 8.67
CA VAL A 296 -6.60 -0.21 7.91
C VAL A 296 -5.42 0.19 8.78
N PRO A 297 -4.20 0.37 8.24
CA PRO A 297 -2.99 0.57 9.04
C PRO A 297 -3.08 1.76 10.00
N GLU A 298 -3.01 1.47 11.29
CA GLU A 298 -2.87 2.45 12.37
C GLU A 298 -1.71 2.00 13.26
N ILE A 299 -0.49 2.34 12.81
CA ILE A 299 0.74 1.85 13.43
C ILE A 299 1.26 2.78 14.54
N ASP A 300 1.96 2.19 15.51
CA ASP A 300 2.83 2.90 16.45
C ASP A 300 4.27 2.88 15.91
N GLY A 301 4.75 4.03 15.47
CA GLY A 301 6.06 4.14 14.84
C GLY A 301 7.23 3.75 15.76
N GLY A 302 7.09 3.91 17.10
CA GLY A 302 8.09 3.45 18.07
C GLY A 302 8.17 1.93 18.09
N LYS A 303 7.02 1.27 18.30
CA LYS A 303 6.93 -0.19 18.34
C LYS A 303 7.36 -0.84 17.03
N VAL A 304 7.01 -0.23 15.89
CA VAL A 304 7.46 -0.72 14.58
C VAL A 304 9.00 -0.71 14.48
N ARG A 305 9.65 0.36 14.93
CA ARG A 305 11.13 0.41 14.95
C ARG A 305 11.74 -0.66 15.85
N ASP A 306 11.13 -0.93 17.00
CA ASP A 306 11.59 -1.99 17.92
C ASP A 306 11.49 -3.38 17.28
N LEU A 307 10.53 -3.60 16.37
CA LEU A 307 10.36 -4.86 15.66
C LEU A 307 11.42 -5.11 14.59
N VAL A 308 12.08 -4.08 14.06
CA VAL A 308 13.06 -4.20 12.96
C VAL A 308 14.21 -5.15 13.32
N GLN A 309 14.67 -5.16 14.58
CA GLN A 309 15.75 -6.04 15.03
C GLN A 309 15.42 -7.52 14.96
N TYR A 310 14.14 -7.88 14.89
CA TYR A 310 13.66 -9.26 14.81
C TYR A 310 13.33 -9.72 13.39
N VAL A 311 13.42 -8.82 12.40
CA VAL A 311 13.32 -9.18 10.98
C VAL A 311 14.59 -9.93 10.59
N GLN A 312 14.44 -11.19 10.21
CA GLN A 312 15.55 -12.00 9.73
C GLN A 312 15.84 -11.68 8.27
N VAL A 313 17.12 -11.65 7.91
CA VAL A 313 17.56 -11.37 6.53
C VAL A 313 18.51 -12.47 6.09
N GLN A 314 18.16 -13.15 5.02
CA GLN A 314 18.99 -14.11 4.35
C GLN A 314 19.38 -13.58 2.96
N ARG A 315 20.67 -13.42 2.69
CA ARG A 315 21.15 -13.13 1.34
C ARG A 315 21.11 -14.42 0.51
N LEU A 316 20.41 -14.38 -0.63
CA LEU A 316 20.20 -15.56 -1.48
C LEU A 316 21.22 -15.62 -2.62
N ARG A 317 21.48 -14.49 -3.27
CA ARG A 317 22.43 -14.40 -4.40
C ARG A 317 23.16 -13.04 -4.40
N GLU A 318 24.39 -13.06 -4.89
CA GLU A 318 25.09 -11.86 -5.37
C GLU A 318 24.77 -11.64 -6.85
N SER A 319 24.55 -10.38 -7.23
CA SER A 319 24.47 -10.07 -8.65
C SER A 319 25.87 -10.22 -9.28
N ASN A 320 25.97 -11.04 -10.30
CA ASN A 320 27.18 -11.13 -11.13
C ASN A 320 27.35 -9.88 -11.99
#